data_71a71059e2e3feee278be223f4f3fc17
#
_entry.id   71a71059e2e3feee278be223f4f3fc17
#
_cell.length_a   1.000
_cell.length_b   1.000
_cell.length_c   1.000
_cell.angle_alpha   90.00
_cell.angle_beta   90.00
_cell.angle_gamma   90.00
#
_symmetry.space_group_name_H-M   'P 1'
#
loop_
_entity.id
_entity.type
_entity.pdbx_description
1 polymer ?
#
loop_
_entity_poly.entity_id
_entity_poly.type
_entity_poly.pdbx_seq_one_letter_code
_entity_poly.pdbx_strand_id
1 'polypeptide(L)'
;MAEIGEWEDAEPGVRRRILQAQGQLMLMEVQFAIGAKGYVHNHVHEQISYCIAGRFEYSLDGQTYVLTKGESIYVPSNTRHGATALEPGTLIDVFTPVREDLLG
;
A
#
# COMPACT_ATOMS: atom_id res chain seq x y z
N MET A 1 11.27 -2.22 -13.01
CA MET A 1 11.91 -3.23 -12.14
C MET A 1 12.53 -2.53 -10.94
N ALA A 2 12.10 -2.88 -9.76
CA ALA A 2 12.55 -2.22 -8.55
C ALA A 2 13.56 -3.10 -7.79
N GLU A 3 14.66 -2.48 -7.35
CA GLU A 3 15.58 -3.10 -6.40
C GLU A 3 15.16 -2.76 -4.98
N ILE A 4 15.55 -3.59 -4.03
CA ILE A 4 15.25 -3.36 -2.61
C ILE A 4 15.77 -1.98 -2.19
N GLY A 5 14.91 -1.20 -1.57
CA GLY A 5 15.21 0.15 -1.08
C GLY A 5 15.15 1.25 -2.12
N GLU A 6 14.95 0.93 -3.39
CA GLU A 6 14.92 1.91 -4.47
C GLU A 6 13.50 2.48 -4.62
N TRP A 7 13.40 3.81 -4.61
CA TRP A 7 12.12 4.48 -4.84
C TRP A 7 11.73 4.42 -6.31
N GLU A 8 10.45 4.17 -6.58
CA GLU A 8 9.86 4.28 -7.90
C GLU A 8 8.50 4.96 -7.82
N ASP A 9 8.11 5.63 -8.90
CA ASP A 9 6.79 6.23 -9.00
C ASP A 9 5.76 5.13 -9.29
N ALA A 10 4.66 5.15 -8.56
CA ALA A 10 3.56 4.20 -8.77
C ALA A 10 2.42 4.87 -9.55
N GLU A 11 1.84 5.92 -8.98
CA GLU A 11 0.75 6.71 -9.56
C GLU A 11 1.04 8.19 -9.30
N PRO A 12 0.30 9.13 -9.93
CA PRO A 12 0.53 10.55 -9.66
C PRO A 12 0.48 10.86 -8.16
N GLY A 13 1.56 11.39 -7.63
CA GLY A 13 1.69 11.73 -6.22
C GLY A 13 1.94 10.54 -5.28
N VAL A 14 2.13 9.35 -5.83
CA VAL A 14 2.40 8.13 -5.04
C VAL A 14 3.73 7.53 -5.48
N ARG A 15 4.62 7.32 -4.52
CA ARG A 15 5.87 6.59 -4.76
C ARG A 15 6.04 5.50 -3.73
N ARG A 16 6.79 4.49 -4.09
CA ARG A 16 6.98 3.31 -3.24
C ARG A 16 8.39 2.78 -3.30
N ARG A 17 8.78 2.04 -2.28
CA ARG A 17 9.99 1.23 -2.30
C ARG A 17 9.77 -0.07 -1.56
N ILE A 18 10.39 -1.12 -2.05
CA ILE A 18 10.36 -2.43 -1.41
C ILE A 18 11.45 -2.44 -0.35
N LEU A 19 11.09 -2.72 0.89
CA LEU A 19 12.04 -2.77 2.00
C LEU A 19 12.60 -4.17 2.21
N GLN A 20 11.76 -5.20 2.03
CA GLN A 20 12.14 -6.60 2.10
C GLN A 20 11.23 -7.44 1.21
N ALA A 21 11.80 -8.49 0.63
CA ALA A 21 11.05 -9.48 -0.15
C ALA A 21 11.79 -10.82 -0.04
N GLN A 22 11.38 -11.65 0.91
CA GLN A 22 12.02 -12.94 1.16
C GLN A 22 10.98 -13.96 1.62
N GLY A 23 11.20 -15.22 1.26
CA GLY A 23 10.27 -16.29 1.58
C GLY A 23 8.90 -15.98 0.98
N GLN A 24 7.87 -15.94 1.82
CA GLN A 24 6.50 -15.62 1.42
C GLN A 24 6.11 -14.19 1.76
N LEU A 25 7.05 -13.37 2.25
CA LEU A 25 6.74 -12.05 2.79
C LEU A 25 7.36 -10.92 1.98
N MET A 26 6.62 -9.85 1.84
CA MET A 26 7.11 -8.59 1.27
C MET A 26 6.69 -7.43 2.16
N LEU A 27 7.61 -6.50 2.38
CA LEU A 27 7.37 -5.27 3.10
C LEU A 27 7.66 -4.10 2.18
N MET A 28 6.70 -3.17 2.06
CA MET A 28 6.80 -2.04 1.15
C MET A 28 6.39 -0.75 1.85
N GLU A 29 7.11 0.33 1.57
CA GLU A 29 6.77 1.67 2.02
C GLU A 29 6.16 2.44 0.86
N VAL A 30 5.01 3.10 1.11
CA VAL A 30 4.29 3.87 0.08
C VAL A 30 4.03 5.27 0.61
N GLN A 31 4.56 6.28 -0.07
CA GLN A 31 4.37 7.69 0.28
C GLN A 31 3.38 8.36 -0.65
N PHE A 32 2.45 9.12 -0.05
CA PHE A 32 1.39 9.82 -0.78
C PHE A 32 1.49 11.32 -0.55
N ALA A 33 1.43 12.09 -1.63
CA ALA A 33 1.14 13.51 -1.55
C ALA A 33 -0.34 13.71 -1.18
N ILE A 34 -0.69 14.88 -0.65
CA ILE A 34 -2.09 15.18 -0.33
C ILE A 34 -2.98 15.00 -1.55
N GLY A 35 -4.12 14.33 -1.39
CA GLY A 35 -5.09 14.06 -2.46
C GLY A 35 -4.68 12.95 -3.41
N ALA A 36 -3.45 12.41 -3.30
CA ALA A 36 -3.01 11.33 -4.18
C ALA A 36 -3.78 10.04 -3.88
N LYS A 37 -3.96 9.23 -4.92
CA LYS A 37 -4.74 8.00 -4.85
C LYS A 37 -3.92 6.80 -5.26
N GLY A 38 -3.95 5.76 -4.43
CA GLY A 38 -3.68 4.41 -4.85
C GLY A 38 -4.98 3.85 -5.42
N TYR A 39 -5.05 3.68 -6.73
CA TYR A 39 -6.29 3.32 -7.40
C TYR A 39 -6.85 1.99 -6.93
N VAL A 40 -8.17 1.86 -6.98
CA VAL A 40 -8.84 0.62 -6.58
C VAL A 40 -8.42 -0.51 -7.50
N HIS A 41 -7.95 -1.59 -6.90
CA HIS A 41 -7.50 -2.79 -7.59
C HIS A 41 -7.66 -4.01 -6.68
N ASN A 42 -7.36 -5.19 -7.20
CA ASN A 42 -7.29 -6.39 -6.40
C ASN A 42 -6.09 -7.24 -6.84
N HIS A 43 -5.69 -8.14 -5.99
CA HIS A 43 -4.61 -9.10 -6.27
C HIS A 43 -4.78 -10.34 -5.38
N VAL A 44 -4.18 -11.43 -5.81
CA VAL A 44 -4.27 -12.71 -5.09
C VAL A 44 -3.62 -12.63 -3.69
N HIS A 45 -2.71 -11.72 -3.50
CA HIS A 45 -1.95 -11.56 -2.26
C HIS A 45 -2.84 -11.04 -1.13
N GLU A 46 -2.64 -11.56 0.08
CA GLU A 46 -3.16 -10.92 1.29
C GLU A 46 -2.29 -9.72 1.61
N GLN A 47 -2.87 -8.73 2.25
CA GLN A 47 -2.18 -7.48 2.55
C GLN A 47 -2.61 -6.92 3.90
N ILE A 48 -1.67 -6.32 4.61
CA ILE A 48 -1.97 -5.42 5.73
C ILE A 48 -1.38 -4.06 5.36
N SER A 49 -2.19 -3.00 5.49
CA SER A 49 -1.70 -1.63 5.36
C SER A 49 -1.68 -0.99 6.74
N TYR A 50 -0.53 -0.46 7.13
CA TYR A 50 -0.31 0.19 8.41
C TYR A 50 0.05 1.66 8.18
N CYS A 51 -0.71 2.58 8.78
CA CYS A 51 -0.49 4.01 8.63
C CYS A 51 0.56 4.48 9.64
N ILE A 52 1.72 4.94 9.16
CA ILE A 52 2.77 5.48 10.02
C ILE A 52 2.77 7.01 10.04
N ALA A 53 2.10 7.65 9.09
CA ALA A 53 2.00 9.10 9.02
C ALA A 53 0.80 9.50 8.19
N GLY A 54 0.18 10.63 8.53
CA GLY A 54 -0.92 11.19 7.77
C GLY A 54 -2.27 10.55 8.07
N ARG A 55 -3.20 10.73 7.15
CA ARG A 55 -4.57 10.23 7.26
C ARG A 55 -5.07 9.82 5.89
N PHE A 56 -5.72 8.67 5.81
CA PHE A 56 -6.17 8.08 4.55
C PHE A 56 -7.64 7.72 4.61
N GLU A 57 -8.31 7.90 3.49
CA GLU A 57 -9.57 7.26 3.21
C GLU A 57 -9.26 5.96 2.49
N TYR A 58 -9.56 4.84 3.13
CA TYR A 58 -9.23 3.51 2.63
C TYR A 58 -10.51 2.80 2.18
N SER A 59 -10.55 2.43 0.90
CA SER A 59 -11.67 1.70 0.32
C SER A 59 -11.37 0.21 0.36
N LEU A 60 -12.28 -0.57 0.93
CA LEU A 60 -12.16 -2.01 1.03
C LEU A 60 -13.52 -2.65 0.74
N ASP A 61 -13.58 -3.40 -0.35
CA ASP A 61 -14.78 -4.12 -0.79
C ASP A 61 -16.03 -3.21 -0.81
N GLY A 62 -15.87 -2.01 -1.36
CA GLY A 62 -16.95 -1.05 -1.50
C GLY A 62 -17.27 -0.24 -0.25
N GLN A 63 -16.61 -0.51 0.87
CA GLN A 63 -16.76 0.25 2.10
C GLN A 63 -15.57 1.18 2.31
N THR A 64 -15.81 2.31 2.98
CA THR A 64 -14.79 3.32 3.22
C THR A 64 -14.47 3.39 4.70
N TYR A 65 -13.18 3.40 5.00
CA TYR A 65 -12.64 3.53 6.35
C TYR A 65 -11.68 4.71 6.39
N VAL A 66 -11.58 5.37 7.55
CA VAL A 66 -10.54 6.38 7.78
C VAL A 66 -9.43 5.72 8.59
N LEU A 67 -8.22 5.78 8.05
CA LEU A 67 -7.03 5.19 8.66
C LEU A 67 -6.10 6.31 9.08
N THR A 68 -5.79 6.38 10.37
CA THR A 68 -4.90 7.39 10.92
C THR A 68 -3.62 6.75 11.47
N LYS A 69 -2.65 7.59 11.84
CA LYS A 69 -1.36 7.13 12.35
C LYS A 69 -1.54 6.07 13.46
N GLY A 70 -0.87 4.94 13.29
CA GLY A 70 -0.91 3.84 14.25
C GLY A 70 -1.99 2.82 13.99
N GLU A 71 -2.84 3.04 12.99
CA GLU A 71 -3.92 2.12 12.64
C GLU A 71 -3.56 1.27 11.43
N SER A 72 -4.18 0.10 11.36
CA SER A 72 -3.96 -0.83 10.25
C SER A 72 -5.27 -1.39 9.74
N ILE A 73 -5.23 -1.92 8.52
CA ILE A 73 -6.37 -2.59 7.92
C ILE A 73 -5.88 -3.86 7.20
N TYR A 74 -6.66 -4.93 7.32
CA TYR A 74 -6.38 -6.19 6.65
C TYR A 74 -7.17 -6.25 5.34
N VAL A 75 -6.48 -6.61 4.27
CA VAL A 75 -7.05 -6.78 2.93
C VAL A 75 -7.00 -8.26 2.55
N PRO A 76 -8.15 -8.95 2.52
CA PRO A 76 -8.17 -10.35 2.08
C PRO A 76 -7.75 -10.51 0.62
N SER A 77 -7.33 -11.73 0.28
CA SER A 77 -7.00 -12.10 -1.09
C SER A 77 -8.14 -11.72 -2.05
N ASN A 78 -7.79 -11.19 -3.21
CA ASN A 78 -8.72 -10.84 -4.29
C ASN A 78 -9.81 -9.83 -3.93
N THR A 79 -9.60 -9.04 -2.89
CA THR A 79 -10.57 -8.03 -2.45
C THR A 79 -10.20 -6.67 -3.02
N ARG A 80 -11.17 -5.99 -3.63
CA ARG A 80 -10.95 -4.66 -4.21
C ARG A 80 -10.64 -3.66 -3.10
N HIS A 81 -9.56 -2.92 -3.28
CA HIS A 81 -9.12 -1.93 -2.30
C HIS A 81 -8.35 -0.80 -2.96
N GLY A 82 -8.29 0.33 -2.28
CA GLY A 82 -7.53 1.50 -2.69
C GLY A 82 -7.47 2.51 -1.56
N ALA A 83 -6.65 3.53 -1.71
CA ALA A 83 -6.49 4.55 -0.69
C ALA A 83 -6.37 5.93 -1.30
N THR A 84 -6.89 6.95 -0.59
CA THR A 84 -6.72 8.35 -0.93
C THR A 84 -6.13 9.06 0.27
N ALA A 85 -5.03 9.78 0.07
CA ALA A 85 -4.40 10.54 1.14
C ALA A 85 -5.22 11.81 1.42
N LEU A 86 -5.79 11.90 2.62
CA LEU A 86 -6.47 13.11 3.09
C LEU A 86 -5.45 14.13 3.61
N GLU A 87 -4.26 13.66 3.99
CA GLU A 87 -3.10 14.45 4.36
C GLU A 87 -1.89 13.77 3.74
N PRO A 88 -0.76 14.48 3.52
CA PRO A 88 0.46 13.80 3.09
C PRO A 88 0.78 12.69 4.09
N GLY A 89 1.07 11.50 3.60
CA GLY A 89 1.23 10.37 4.52
C GLY A 89 1.98 9.21 3.94
N THR A 90 2.15 8.20 4.79
CA THR A 90 2.89 6.99 4.47
C THR A 90 2.17 5.76 4.99
N LEU A 91 2.01 4.79 4.11
CA LEU A 91 1.54 3.45 4.47
C LEU A 91 2.71 2.48 4.38
N ILE A 92 2.73 1.54 5.31
CA ILE A 92 3.58 0.35 5.24
C ILE A 92 2.67 -0.80 4.84
N ASP A 93 2.97 -1.44 3.72
CA ASP A 93 2.18 -2.55 3.21
C ASP A 93 2.96 -3.85 3.38
N VAL A 94 2.31 -4.84 3.96
CA VAL A 94 2.84 -6.20 4.11
C VAL A 94 2.03 -7.11 3.21
N PHE A 95 2.71 -7.91 2.40
CA PHE A 95 2.07 -8.84 1.47
C PHE A 95 2.53 -10.28 1.72
N THR A 96 1.64 -11.21 1.48
CA THR A 96 1.97 -12.63 1.34
C THR A 96 1.08 -13.25 0.26
N PRO A 97 1.61 -14.04 -0.68
CA PRO A 97 3.03 -14.22 -0.97
C PRO A 97 3.68 -12.96 -1.51
N VAL A 98 4.96 -13.05 -1.84
CA VAL A 98 5.70 -11.93 -2.42
C VAL A 98 5.05 -11.46 -3.72
N ARG A 99 4.91 -10.15 -3.88
CA ARG A 99 4.39 -9.51 -5.09
C ARG A 99 5.47 -9.50 -6.17
N GLU A 100 5.60 -10.63 -6.88
CA GLU A 100 6.61 -10.78 -7.93
C GLU A 100 6.39 -9.80 -9.08
N ASP A 101 5.14 -9.38 -9.32
CA ASP A 101 4.80 -8.37 -10.30
C ASP A 101 5.50 -7.03 -10.03
N LEU A 102 5.84 -6.73 -8.78
CA LEU A 102 6.55 -5.51 -8.39
C LEU A 102 8.07 -5.65 -8.41
N LEU A 103 8.57 -6.87 -8.35
CA LEU A 103 10.01 -7.13 -8.41
C LEU A 103 10.56 -7.14 -9.84
N GLY A 104 9.71 -7.23 -10.79
CA GLY A 104 10.10 -7.23 -12.20
C GLY A 104 10.84 -8.45 -12.63
#